data_3ce91292f03e0207cf2cc90291cbe8f0
#
_entry.id   3ce91292f03e0207cf2cc90291cbe8f0
#
_cell.length_a   1.000
_cell.length_b   1.000
_cell.length_c   1.000
_cell.angle_alpha   90.00
_cell.angle_beta   90.00
_cell.angle_gamma   90.00
#
_symmetry.space_group_name_H-M   'P 1'
#
loop_
_entity.id
_entity.type
_entity.pdbx_description
1 polymer ?
#
loop_
_entity_poly.entity_id
_entity_poly.type
_entity_poly.pdbx_seq_one_letter_code
_entity_poly.pdbx_strand_id
1 'polypeptide(L)'
;MAASPPVTHLFDFAEFSLDCLHDSIIRSLDELLPVAERLGITIAIENIWFATSTPEKLLAVVRHFDSDHLGLCYDAGHANLMAKDRGVETANPVDAWKRFGPVPYDPRILEKMLPAVTTCHLHDNNGICDQHLLPGRGTIDWPRIIALLRTAPRLKCFQNEVIPVRTGAPIADVCRTFEKLFAA
;
A
#
# COMPACT_ATOMS: atom_id res chain seq x y z
N MET A 1 -31.70 -9.14 10.13
CA MET A 1 -30.91 -7.90 10.01
C MET A 1 -30.15 -8.02 8.71
N ALA A 2 -30.44 -7.18 7.72
CA ALA A 2 -29.66 -7.13 6.47
C ALA A 2 -28.25 -6.63 6.82
N ALA A 3 -27.22 -7.36 6.42
CA ALA A 3 -25.85 -6.91 6.54
C ALA A 3 -25.71 -5.60 5.77
N SER A 4 -25.15 -4.57 6.40
CA SER A 4 -24.81 -3.34 5.69
C SER A 4 -23.89 -3.70 4.52
N PRO A 5 -24.12 -3.15 3.32
CA PRO A 5 -23.23 -3.40 2.20
C PRO A 5 -21.80 -2.93 2.57
N PRO A 6 -20.77 -3.62 2.10
CA PRO A 6 -19.41 -3.18 2.33
C PRO A 6 -19.22 -1.75 1.82
N VAL A 7 -18.42 -0.97 2.50
CA VAL A 7 -18.16 0.46 2.21
C VAL A 7 -17.78 0.71 0.74
N THR A 8 -17.22 -0.27 0.08
CA THR A 8 -16.89 -0.25 -1.36
C THR A 8 -18.09 -0.01 -2.29
N HIS A 9 -19.32 -0.21 -1.83
CA HIS A 9 -20.53 0.06 -2.62
C HIS A 9 -21.10 1.46 -2.39
N LEU A 10 -20.56 2.25 -1.48
CA LEU A 10 -21.00 3.62 -1.22
C LEU A 10 -20.56 4.61 -2.30
N PHE A 11 -19.57 4.26 -3.13
CA PHE A 11 -19.05 5.12 -4.17
C PHE A 11 -19.07 4.38 -5.50
N ASP A 12 -19.93 4.79 -6.41
CA ASP A 12 -19.80 4.44 -7.81
C ASP A 12 -18.66 5.30 -8.40
N PHE A 13 -17.43 4.79 -8.29
CA PHE A 13 -16.26 5.43 -8.89
C PHE A 13 -16.38 5.62 -10.42
N ALA A 14 -17.39 5.03 -11.06
CA ALA A 14 -17.62 5.17 -12.49
C ALA A 14 -17.92 6.62 -12.89
N GLU A 15 -18.44 7.44 -11.99
CA GLU A 15 -18.82 8.83 -12.25
C GLU A 15 -17.68 9.84 -12.03
N PHE A 16 -16.57 9.43 -11.38
CA PHE A 16 -15.48 10.35 -11.02
C PHE A 16 -14.29 10.22 -11.97
N SER A 17 -13.79 11.36 -12.44
CA SER A 17 -12.51 11.42 -13.13
C SER A 17 -11.35 11.15 -12.13
N LEU A 18 -10.22 10.75 -12.67
CA LEU A 18 -9.01 10.52 -11.86
C LEU A 18 -8.56 11.81 -11.14
N ASP A 19 -8.69 12.97 -11.79
CA ASP A 19 -8.36 14.26 -11.20
C ASP A 19 -9.30 14.59 -10.03
N CYS A 20 -10.60 14.35 -10.18
CA CYS A 20 -11.56 14.53 -9.08
C CYS A 20 -11.23 13.65 -7.87
N LEU A 21 -10.81 12.41 -8.09
CA LEU A 21 -10.38 11.51 -7.02
C LEU A 21 -9.10 12.01 -6.35
N HIS A 22 -8.13 12.50 -7.13
CA HIS A 22 -6.89 13.08 -6.61
C HIS A 22 -7.15 14.34 -5.78
N ASP A 23 -7.98 15.27 -6.29
CA ASP A 23 -8.39 16.48 -5.57
C ASP A 23 -9.10 16.16 -4.25
N SER A 24 -9.82 15.04 -4.20
CA SER A 24 -10.47 14.59 -2.96
C SER A 24 -9.48 14.15 -1.90
N ILE A 25 -8.35 13.55 -2.30
CA ILE A 25 -7.24 13.24 -1.38
C ILE A 25 -6.65 14.53 -0.82
N ILE A 26 -6.38 15.52 -1.68
CA ILE A 26 -5.84 16.83 -1.26
C ILE A 26 -6.76 17.49 -0.26
N ARG A 27 -8.06 17.63 -0.57
CA ARG A 27 -9.05 18.24 0.35
C ARG A 27 -9.14 17.51 1.69
N SER A 28 -9.07 16.18 1.70
CA SER A 28 -9.09 15.42 2.95
C SER A 28 -7.84 15.69 3.78
N LEU A 29 -6.68 15.83 3.14
CA LEU A 29 -5.43 16.12 3.83
C LEU A 29 -5.36 17.56 4.30
N ASP A 30 -5.95 18.54 3.58
CA ASP A 30 -6.09 19.92 4.04
C ASP A 30 -6.78 20.01 5.41
N GLU A 31 -7.76 19.13 5.66
CA GLU A 31 -8.48 19.09 6.93
C GLU A 31 -7.74 18.27 8.00
N LEU A 32 -7.15 17.14 7.62
CA LEU A 32 -6.56 16.18 8.56
C LEU A 32 -5.15 16.56 9.01
N LEU A 33 -4.35 17.13 8.12
CA LEU A 33 -2.94 17.38 8.38
C LEU A 33 -2.71 18.39 9.52
N PRO A 34 -3.44 19.52 9.62
CA PRO A 34 -3.32 20.40 10.78
C PRO A 34 -3.66 19.71 12.12
N VAL A 35 -4.53 18.71 12.09
CA VAL A 35 -4.84 17.91 13.30
C VAL A 35 -3.69 16.98 13.63
N ALA A 36 -3.13 16.30 12.64
CA ALA A 36 -1.98 15.43 12.80
C ALA A 36 -0.77 16.17 13.37
N GLU A 37 -0.48 17.36 12.85
CA GLU A 37 0.59 18.23 13.33
C GLU A 37 0.41 18.62 14.80
N ARG A 38 -0.79 19.05 15.20
CA ARG A 38 -1.07 19.39 16.61
C ARG A 38 -0.94 18.19 17.56
N LEU A 39 -1.24 16.99 17.07
CA LEU A 39 -1.19 15.76 17.86
C LEU A 39 0.18 15.06 17.80
N GLY A 40 1.11 15.56 16.99
CA GLY A 40 2.43 14.94 16.80
C GLY A 40 2.37 13.55 16.14
N ILE A 41 1.33 13.28 15.35
CA ILE A 41 1.18 12.03 14.59
C ILE A 41 1.55 12.24 13.12
N THR A 42 1.87 11.15 12.43
CA THR A 42 2.16 11.17 10.99
C THR A 42 1.05 10.42 10.25
N ILE A 43 0.45 11.06 9.26
CA ILE A 43 -0.42 10.42 8.29
C ILE A 43 0.47 9.74 7.24
N ALA A 44 0.21 8.48 6.94
CA ALA A 44 0.91 7.74 5.90
C ALA A 44 -0.09 7.27 4.84
N ILE A 45 0.02 7.80 3.62
CA ILE A 45 -0.82 7.37 2.49
C ILE A 45 -0.18 6.19 1.77
N GLU A 46 -1.01 5.22 1.39
CA GLU A 46 -0.55 3.89 0.99
C GLU A 46 -0.60 3.66 -0.52
N ASN A 47 0.36 2.88 -1.04
CA ASN A 47 0.32 2.37 -2.39
C ASN A 47 -0.63 1.17 -2.47
N ILE A 48 -1.88 1.43 -2.77
CA ILE A 48 -2.83 0.40 -3.15
C ILE A 48 -2.91 0.27 -4.68
N TRP A 49 -3.68 -0.69 -5.16
CA TRP A 49 -3.87 -0.91 -6.61
C TRP A 49 -4.81 0.10 -7.30
N PHE A 50 -5.11 1.23 -6.69
CA PHE A 50 -5.96 2.26 -7.32
C PHE A 50 -5.15 3.25 -8.17
N ALA A 51 -5.82 3.81 -9.17
CA ALA A 51 -5.23 4.75 -10.11
C ALA A 51 -4.71 6.05 -9.47
N THR A 52 -5.15 6.37 -8.26
CA THR A 52 -4.67 7.49 -7.45
C THR A 52 -3.40 7.17 -6.66
N SER A 53 -3.01 5.90 -6.56
CA SER A 53 -2.00 5.41 -5.60
C SER A 53 -0.69 4.97 -6.26
N THR A 54 -0.39 5.47 -7.48
CA THR A 54 0.93 5.28 -8.06
C THR A 54 1.99 6.04 -7.28
N PRO A 55 3.26 5.59 -7.26
CA PRO A 55 4.34 6.30 -6.60
C PRO A 55 4.42 7.78 -6.97
N GLU A 56 4.26 8.09 -8.25
CA GLU A 56 4.34 9.47 -8.77
C GLU A 56 3.23 10.36 -8.18
N LYS A 57 2.00 9.85 -8.11
CA LYS A 57 0.86 10.58 -7.55
C LYS A 57 0.97 10.75 -6.04
N LEU A 58 1.31 9.68 -5.33
CA LEU A 58 1.52 9.74 -3.89
C LEU A 58 2.65 10.70 -3.52
N LEU A 59 3.76 10.68 -4.24
CA LEU A 59 4.86 11.62 -4.04
C LEU A 59 4.46 13.06 -4.41
N ALA A 60 3.59 13.26 -5.40
CA ALA A 60 3.06 14.58 -5.70
C ALA A 60 2.24 15.15 -4.54
N VAL A 61 1.41 14.32 -3.89
CA VAL A 61 0.66 14.69 -2.69
C VAL A 61 1.61 15.06 -1.55
N VAL A 62 2.61 14.22 -1.26
CA VAL A 62 3.59 14.50 -0.18
C VAL A 62 4.33 15.82 -0.43
N ARG A 63 4.76 16.06 -1.68
CA ARG A 63 5.43 17.33 -2.05
C ARG A 63 4.51 18.53 -2.00
N HIS A 64 3.21 18.37 -2.28
CA HIS A 64 2.24 19.45 -2.22
C HIS A 64 2.12 20.03 -0.81
N PHE A 65 2.08 19.20 0.20
CA PHE A 65 1.94 19.60 1.59
C PHE A 65 3.28 19.94 2.26
N ASP A 66 4.38 19.36 1.83
CA ASP A 66 5.74 19.55 2.35
C ASP A 66 5.80 19.52 3.90
N SER A 67 5.10 18.57 4.52
CA SER A 67 4.98 18.43 5.97
C SER A 67 5.68 17.18 6.47
N ASP A 68 6.38 17.30 7.60
CA ASP A 68 6.97 16.15 8.30
C ASP A 68 5.92 15.18 8.88
N HIS A 69 4.69 15.63 8.97
CA HIS A 69 3.54 14.87 9.45
C HIS A 69 2.77 14.16 8.33
N LEU A 70 3.28 14.20 7.09
CA LEU A 70 2.77 13.43 5.97
C LEU A 70 3.89 12.57 5.37
N GLY A 71 3.61 11.29 5.15
CA GLY A 71 4.52 10.35 4.53
C GLY A 71 3.80 9.28 3.75
N LEU A 72 4.55 8.24 3.37
CA LEU A 72 4.03 7.10 2.62
C LEU A 72 4.06 5.83 3.47
N CYS A 73 3.02 5.03 3.33
CA CYS A 73 3.02 3.63 3.72
C CYS A 73 3.35 2.79 2.48
N TYR A 74 4.46 2.04 2.54
CA TYR A 74 4.77 1.07 1.50
C TYR A 74 4.13 -0.26 1.84
N ASP A 75 3.17 -0.70 1.03
CA ASP A 75 2.63 -2.05 1.11
C ASP A 75 3.32 -2.98 0.12
N ALA A 76 3.93 -4.05 0.64
CA ALA A 76 4.73 -4.99 -0.15
C ALA A 76 3.84 -5.89 -1.02
N GLY A 77 2.68 -6.29 -0.52
CA GLY A 77 1.73 -7.11 -1.26
C GLY A 77 1.10 -6.37 -2.43
N HIS A 78 0.66 -5.15 -2.21
CA HIS A 78 0.11 -4.29 -3.27
C HIS A 78 1.17 -3.96 -4.33
N ALA A 79 2.39 -3.69 -3.91
CA ALA A 79 3.51 -3.48 -4.84
C ALA A 79 3.80 -4.71 -5.69
N ASN A 80 3.68 -5.93 -5.12
CA ASN A 80 3.87 -7.18 -5.87
C ASN A 80 2.78 -7.40 -6.92
N LEU A 81 1.53 -7.02 -6.63
CA LEU A 81 0.42 -7.05 -7.60
C LEU A 81 0.69 -6.11 -8.78
N MET A 82 1.24 -4.93 -8.48
CA MET A 82 1.50 -3.87 -9.45
C MET A 82 2.88 -3.98 -10.12
N ALA A 83 3.70 -4.98 -9.77
CA ALA A 83 5.08 -5.08 -10.26
C ALA A 83 5.17 -5.44 -11.75
N LYS A 84 4.23 -6.23 -12.26
CA LYS A 84 4.21 -6.64 -13.67
C LYS A 84 2.86 -7.22 -14.08
N ASP A 85 2.55 -7.11 -15.37
CA ASP A 85 1.47 -7.89 -15.98
C ASP A 85 1.82 -9.39 -15.96
N ARG A 86 0.92 -10.20 -15.45
CA ARG A 86 1.07 -11.66 -15.41
C ARG A 86 0.21 -12.37 -16.44
N GLY A 87 -0.49 -11.62 -17.31
CA GLY A 87 -1.30 -12.16 -18.39
C GLY A 87 -2.51 -12.99 -17.93
N VAL A 88 -2.92 -12.83 -16.66
CA VAL A 88 -4.10 -13.50 -16.09
C VAL A 88 -5.08 -12.45 -15.58
N GLU A 89 -6.38 -12.75 -15.68
CA GLU A 89 -7.36 -11.94 -14.97
C GLU A 89 -7.11 -12.05 -13.47
N THR A 90 -6.76 -10.92 -12.88
CA THR A 90 -6.62 -10.86 -11.43
C THR A 90 -8.00 -10.81 -10.82
N ALA A 91 -8.25 -11.65 -9.81
CA ALA A 91 -9.49 -11.59 -9.02
C ALA A 91 -9.59 -10.27 -8.23
N ASN A 92 -8.65 -9.37 -8.44
CA ASN A 92 -8.47 -8.14 -7.70
C ASN A 92 -8.70 -6.91 -8.56
N PRO A 93 -8.93 -5.79 -7.88
CA PRO A 93 -9.34 -4.51 -8.44
C PRO A 93 -8.32 -3.85 -9.37
N VAL A 94 -7.18 -4.48 -9.71
CA VAL A 94 -6.35 -4.03 -10.85
C VAL A 94 -7.22 -3.86 -12.11
N ASP A 95 -8.29 -4.65 -12.25
CA ASP A 95 -9.28 -4.46 -13.30
C ASP A 95 -10.02 -3.11 -13.22
N ALA A 96 -10.14 -2.51 -12.05
CA ALA A 96 -10.71 -1.18 -11.89
C ALA A 96 -9.87 -0.09 -12.59
N TRP A 97 -8.58 -0.36 -12.86
CA TRP A 97 -7.73 0.52 -13.64
C TRP A 97 -8.16 0.65 -15.09
N LYS A 98 -8.70 -0.40 -15.70
CA LYS A 98 -8.99 -0.47 -17.14
C LYS A 98 -9.82 0.72 -17.63
N ARG A 99 -10.68 1.27 -16.78
CA ARG A 99 -11.48 2.46 -17.12
C ARG A 99 -10.66 3.76 -17.17
N PHE A 100 -9.52 3.80 -16.53
CA PHE A 100 -8.61 4.96 -16.50
C PHE A 100 -7.44 4.83 -17.50
N GLY A 101 -7.39 3.73 -18.23
CA GLY A 101 -6.34 3.44 -19.20
C GLY A 101 -5.54 2.18 -18.86
N PRO A 102 -4.39 1.98 -19.53
CA PRO A 102 -3.53 0.85 -19.25
C PRO A 102 -3.00 0.86 -17.82
N VAL A 103 -2.90 -0.31 -17.20
CA VAL A 103 -2.30 -0.45 -15.87
C VAL A 103 -0.80 -0.12 -15.96
N PRO A 104 -0.29 0.85 -15.20
CA PRO A 104 1.13 1.22 -15.24
C PRO A 104 1.92 0.31 -14.32
N TYR A 105 2.15 -0.93 -14.73
CA TYR A 105 2.98 -1.85 -13.96
C TYR A 105 4.38 -1.31 -13.74
N ASP A 106 4.86 -1.38 -12.49
CA ASP A 106 6.17 -0.87 -12.11
C ASP A 106 6.84 -1.77 -11.04
N PRO A 107 7.94 -2.44 -11.38
CA PRO A 107 8.68 -3.26 -10.42
C PRO A 107 9.52 -2.44 -9.43
N ARG A 108 9.57 -1.11 -9.56
CA ARG A 108 10.39 -0.20 -8.75
C ARG A 108 9.57 0.73 -7.86
N ILE A 109 8.37 0.29 -7.47
CA ILE A 109 7.48 1.07 -6.59
C ILE A 109 8.22 1.49 -5.31
N LEU A 110 8.88 0.53 -4.63
CA LEU A 110 9.60 0.82 -3.39
C LEU A 110 10.72 1.83 -3.58
N GLU A 111 11.57 1.65 -4.58
CA GLU A 111 12.68 2.56 -4.84
C GLU A 111 12.23 4.01 -5.07
N LYS A 112 11.11 4.18 -5.75
CA LYS A 112 10.52 5.51 -5.97
C LYS A 112 9.98 6.10 -4.68
N MET A 113 9.32 5.30 -3.84
CA MET A 113 8.69 5.75 -2.61
C MET A 113 9.67 5.98 -1.46
N LEU A 114 10.84 5.32 -1.46
CA LEU A 114 11.82 5.30 -0.36
C LEU A 114 12.05 6.64 0.35
N PRO A 115 12.22 7.78 -0.35
CA PRO A 115 12.50 9.05 0.33
C PRO A 115 11.37 9.52 1.25
N ALA A 116 10.14 9.07 1.04
CA ALA A 116 8.96 9.52 1.76
C ALA A 116 8.31 8.41 2.63
N VAL A 117 8.82 7.18 2.59
CA VAL A 117 8.28 6.06 3.37
C VAL A 117 8.48 6.29 4.85
N THR A 118 7.38 6.30 5.62
CA THR A 118 7.38 6.46 7.08
C THR A 118 6.94 5.19 7.80
N THR A 119 6.20 4.32 7.13
CA THR A 119 5.80 2.99 7.62
C THR A 119 5.66 2.03 6.43
N CYS A 120 5.50 0.76 6.72
CA CYS A 120 5.24 -0.24 5.69
C CYS A 120 4.31 -1.32 6.20
N HIS A 121 3.53 -1.92 5.29
CA HIS A 121 2.77 -3.13 5.50
C HIS A 121 3.48 -4.31 4.84
N LEU A 122 3.69 -5.36 5.61
CA LEU A 122 4.45 -6.53 5.16
C LEU A 122 3.59 -7.77 5.21
N HIS A 123 3.19 -8.22 4.06
CA HIS A 123 2.53 -9.50 3.80
C HIS A 123 2.89 -10.00 2.40
N ASP A 124 2.75 -11.29 2.17
CA ASP A 124 3.09 -11.90 0.88
C ASP A 124 1.84 -12.23 0.07
N ASN A 125 2.03 -12.39 -1.23
CA ASN A 125 1.01 -12.92 -2.13
C ASN A 125 1.67 -13.53 -3.39
N ASN A 126 0.86 -14.17 -4.23
CA ASN A 126 1.32 -14.78 -5.48
C ASN A 126 1.46 -13.78 -6.64
N GLY A 127 1.23 -12.49 -6.40
CA GLY A 127 1.22 -11.41 -7.39
C GLY A 127 -0.02 -11.38 -8.29
N ILE A 128 -1.05 -12.18 -8.00
CA ILE A 128 -2.32 -12.23 -8.74
C ILE A 128 -3.49 -11.83 -7.83
N CYS A 129 -3.45 -12.26 -6.58
CA CYS A 129 -4.47 -11.99 -5.57
C CYS A 129 -3.85 -11.39 -4.32
N ASP A 130 -4.58 -10.50 -3.68
CA ASP A 130 -4.20 -9.92 -2.40
C ASP A 130 -4.49 -10.90 -1.25
N GLN A 131 -3.52 -11.77 -0.97
CA GLN A 131 -3.70 -12.94 -0.10
C GLN A 131 -3.32 -12.71 1.35
N HIS A 132 -2.54 -11.70 1.67
CA HIS A 132 -2.01 -11.43 3.01
C HIS A 132 -1.31 -12.65 3.66
N LEU A 133 -0.48 -13.35 2.86
CA LEU A 133 0.27 -14.52 3.31
C LEU A 133 1.44 -14.13 4.22
N LEU A 134 1.96 -15.12 4.95
CA LEU A 134 3.26 -14.99 5.62
C LEU A 134 4.37 -14.69 4.62
N PRO A 135 5.33 -13.81 4.94
CA PRO A 135 6.54 -13.62 4.16
C PRO A 135 7.22 -14.95 3.80
N GLY A 136 7.55 -15.10 2.51
CA GLY A 136 8.13 -16.33 1.95
C GLY A 136 7.11 -17.39 1.54
N ARG A 137 5.81 -17.11 1.63
CA ARG A 137 4.75 -18.00 1.13
C ARG A 137 4.18 -17.60 -0.23
N GLY A 138 4.61 -16.46 -0.75
CA GLY A 138 4.27 -15.93 -2.06
C GLY A 138 5.49 -15.79 -2.97
N THR A 139 5.53 -14.66 -3.69
CA THR A 139 6.54 -14.41 -4.74
C THR A 139 7.39 -13.15 -4.49
N ILE A 140 7.27 -12.52 -3.33
CA ILE A 140 8.01 -11.31 -2.99
C ILE A 140 9.48 -11.66 -2.67
N ASP A 141 10.40 -10.89 -3.24
CA ASP A 141 11.84 -10.97 -2.92
C ASP A 141 12.11 -10.23 -1.59
N TRP A 142 11.88 -10.92 -0.49
CA TRP A 142 12.00 -10.37 0.85
C TRP A 142 13.38 -9.84 1.19
N PRO A 143 14.50 -10.54 0.87
CA PRO A 143 15.84 -10.02 1.10
C PRO A 143 16.05 -8.63 0.47
N ARG A 144 15.62 -8.46 -0.78
CA ARG A 144 15.70 -7.18 -1.48
C ARG A 144 14.81 -6.11 -0.81
N ILE A 145 13.54 -6.44 -0.50
CA ILE A 145 12.61 -5.48 0.10
C ILE A 145 13.11 -4.99 1.46
N ILE A 146 13.55 -5.89 2.34
CA ILE A 146 14.06 -5.52 3.66
C ILE A 146 15.35 -4.70 3.56
N ALA A 147 16.27 -5.08 2.66
CA ALA A 147 17.49 -4.31 2.44
C ALA A 147 17.19 -2.87 2.00
N LEU A 148 16.23 -2.68 1.08
CA LEU A 148 15.81 -1.36 0.63
C LEU A 148 15.11 -0.58 1.75
N LEU A 149 14.14 -1.16 2.45
CA LEU A 149 13.42 -0.49 3.53
C LEU A 149 14.34 -0.01 4.65
N ARG A 150 15.42 -0.75 4.95
CA ARG A 150 16.44 -0.33 5.92
C ARG A 150 17.19 0.95 5.51
N THR A 151 17.17 1.32 4.24
CA THR A 151 17.75 2.57 3.74
C THR A 151 16.78 3.74 3.71
N ALA A 152 15.50 3.52 3.99
CA ALA A 152 14.48 4.56 3.95
C ALA A 152 14.70 5.59 5.08
N PRO A 153 14.97 6.87 4.77
CA PRO A 153 15.44 7.84 5.76
C PRO A 153 14.36 8.26 6.78
N ARG A 154 13.09 8.07 6.45
CA ARG A 154 11.95 8.48 7.28
C ARG A 154 11.21 7.31 7.91
N LEU A 155 11.61 6.06 7.65
CA LEU A 155 10.91 4.87 8.14
C LEU A 155 10.98 4.79 9.67
N LYS A 156 9.81 4.72 10.31
CA LYS A 156 9.65 4.69 11.77
C LYS A 156 9.29 3.30 12.28
N CYS A 157 8.53 2.52 11.51
CA CYS A 157 8.11 1.19 11.94
C CYS A 157 7.84 0.25 10.75
N PHE A 158 7.99 -1.03 11.02
CA PHE A 158 7.55 -2.12 10.16
C PHE A 158 6.29 -2.70 10.75
N GLN A 159 5.25 -2.87 9.94
CA GLN A 159 3.98 -3.45 10.36
C GLN A 159 3.72 -4.76 9.63
N ASN A 160 3.31 -5.76 10.39
CA ASN A 160 2.78 -7.00 9.85
C ASN A 160 1.32 -6.79 9.42
N GLU A 161 0.98 -7.25 8.22
CA GLU A 161 -0.39 -7.24 7.72
C GLU A 161 -0.85 -8.63 7.23
N VAL A 162 -0.21 -9.68 7.74
CA VAL A 162 -0.69 -11.05 7.54
C VAL A 162 -2.07 -11.19 8.18
N ILE A 163 -3.01 -11.84 7.50
CA ILE A 163 -4.36 -12.11 8.03
C ILE A 163 -4.44 -13.57 8.47
N PRO A 164 -4.17 -13.88 9.76
CA PRO A 164 -4.12 -15.26 10.25
C PRO A 164 -5.40 -16.04 10.02
N VAL A 165 -6.56 -15.39 10.15
CA VAL A 165 -7.86 -16.03 9.94
C VAL A 165 -8.08 -16.50 8.50
N ARG A 166 -7.46 -15.81 7.51
CA ARG A 166 -7.53 -16.20 6.10
C ARG A 166 -6.47 -17.26 5.74
N THR A 167 -5.30 -17.13 6.34
CA THR A 167 -4.15 -17.99 6.00
C THR A 167 -4.07 -19.25 6.83
N GLY A 168 -4.82 -19.36 7.92
CA GLY A 168 -4.72 -20.44 8.90
C GLY A 168 -3.41 -20.42 9.70
N ALA A 169 -2.61 -19.36 9.58
CA ALA A 169 -1.31 -19.27 10.25
C ALA A 169 -1.49 -19.00 11.75
N PRO A 170 -0.91 -19.81 12.65
CA PRO A 170 -0.87 -19.49 14.07
C PRO A 170 -0.12 -18.18 14.31
N ILE A 171 -0.56 -17.38 15.28
CA ILE A 171 0.11 -16.11 15.63
C ILE A 171 1.60 -16.32 15.97
N ALA A 172 1.94 -17.43 16.63
CA ALA A 172 3.33 -17.77 16.91
C ALA A 172 4.18 -17.95 15.63
N ASP A 173 3.57 -18.40 14.53
CA ASP A 173 4.26 -18.54 13.24
C ASP A 173 4.47 -17.17 12.58
N VAL A 174 3.50 -16.27 12.74
CA VAL A 174 3.66 -14.88 12.30
C VAL A 174 4.85 -14.26 13.02
N CYS A 175 4.89 -14.30 14.36
CA CYS A 175 6.01 -13.76 15.13
C CYS A 175 7.36 -14.33 14.69
N ARG A 176 7.48 -15.66 14.63
CA ARG A 176 8.73 -16.33 14.21
C ARG A 176 9.16 -15.96 12.79
N THR A 177 8.20 -15.77 11.89
CA THR A 177 8.52 -15.39 10.50
C THR A 177 9.12 -13.99 10.46
N PHE A 178 8.52 -13.03 11.19
CA PHE A 178 9.03 -11.66 11.23
C PHE A 178 10.36 -11.56 11.99
N GLU A 179 10.54 -12.30 13.08
CA GLU A 179 11.85 -12.39 13.76
C GLU A 179 12.96 -12.83 12.79
N LYS A 180 12.71 -13.89 12.00
CA LYS A 180 13.66 -14.36 10.99
C LYS A 180 13.88 -13.36 9.86
N LEU A 181 12.81 -12.70 9.40
CA LEU A 181 12.88 -11.72 8.32
C LEU A 181 13.78 -10.53 8.67
N PHE A 182 13.80 -10.13 9.95
CA PHE A 182 14.61 -9.01 10.42
C PHE A 182 15.97 -9.43 10.98
N ALA A 183 16.20 -10.70 11.24
CA ALA A 183 17.51 -11.21 11.69
C ALA A 183 18.53 -11.36 10.54
N ALA A 184 18.05 -11.43 9.30
CA ALA A 184 18.85 -11.48 8.08
C ALA A 184 19.18 -10.04 7.63
#